data_0c2ec771ac63d56ad1531698e309a44f
#
_entry.id   0c2ec771ac63d56ad1531698e309a44f
#
_cell.length_a   1.000
_cell.length_b   1.000
_cell.length_c   1.000
_cell.angle_alpha   90.00
_cell.angle_beta   90.00
_cell.angle_gamma   90.00
#
_symmetry.space_group_name_H-M   'P 1'
#
loop_
_entity.id
_entity.type
_entity.pdbx_description
1 polymer ?
#
loop_
_entity_poly.entity_id
_entity_poly.type
_entity_poly.pdbx_seq_one_letter_code
_entity_poly.pdbx_strand_id
1 'polypeptide(L)'
;LRALAEHGVEFAPAGSSDAEIAQLRDELAQRGAEFRNAGASIRMGWISKACIECTGNKGSETFSTTFRCHRDCYFCFNHNQEDYDKFVREGCPWEEGLARAAETYKNGLAVIGLTGGEPLLSFDASIAFLNRARELFPEAHKRMYTSGDLLTEDMARALRDAGLQEIRFSVKDFDPEPMQERVLDAMRLAKRYIPDV
;
A
#
# COMPACT_ATOMS: atom_id res chain seq x y z
N LEU A 1 3.76 -25.21 15.72
CA LEU A 1 3.71 -26.32 14.78
C LEU A 1 3.01 -27.55 15.38
N ARG A 2 3.38 -27.97 16.62
CA ARG A 2 2.81 -29.16 17.29
C ARG A 2 1.29 -29.08 17.39
N ALA A 3 0.73 -27.95 17.83
CA ALA A 3 -0.71 -27.75 17.93
C ALA A 3 -1.43 -27.88 16.57
N LEU A 4 -0.82 -27.44 15.48
CA LEU A 4 -1.38 -27.55 14.14
C LEU A 4 -1.37 -29.01 13.66
N ALA A 5 -0.32 -29.77 13.96
CA ALA A 5 -0.26 -31.20 13.63
C ALA A 5 -1.34 -32.00 14.39
N GLU A 6 -1.64 -31.65 15.65
CA GLU A 6 -2.71 -32.23 16.45
C GLU A 6 -4.11 -32.00 15.85
N HIS A 7 -4.25 -30.94 15.01
CA HIS A 7 -5.45 -30.65 14.23
C HIS A 7 -5.42 -31.18 12.78
N GLY A 8 -4.52 -32.13 12.48
CA GLY A 8 -4.45 -32.79 11.18
C GLY A 8 -3.75 -32.00 10.08
N VAL A 9 -3.00 -30.93 10.44
CA VAL A 9 -2.17 -30.21 9.48
C VAL A 9 -0.87 -30.98 9.25
N GLU A 10 -0.68 -31.44 8.02
CA GLU A 10 0.56 -32.09 7.59
C GLU A 10 1.57 -31.06 7.10
N PHE A 11 2.81 -31.20 7.51
CA PHE A 11 3.91 -30.33 7.08
C PHE A 11 4.82 -31.10 6.12
N ALA A 12 5.10 -30.49 4.97
CA ALA A 12 6.10 -31.04 4.06
C ALA A 12 7.48 -31.06 4.77
N PRO A 13 8.33 -32.06 4.48
CA PRO A 13 9.69 -32.09 5.00
C PRO A 13 10.46 -30.81 4.63
N ALA A 14 11.32 -30.34 5.53
CA ALA A 14 12.16 -29.17 5.24
C ALA A 14 13.01 -29.41 4.00
N GLY A 15 13.01 -28.45 3.07
CA GLY A 15 13.75 -28.54 1.81
C GLY A 15 13.12 -29.44 0.74
N SER A 16 11.93 -30.03 0.98
CA SER A 16 11.28 -30.91 0.01
C SER A 16 10.93 -30.24 -1.33
N SER A 17 10.78 -28.91 -1.34
CA SER A 17 10.49 -28.11 -2.54
C SER A 17 11.71 -27.34 -3.08
N ASP A 18 12.90 -27.47 -2.50
CA ASP A 18 14.03 -26.62 -2.86
C ASP A 18 14.47 -26.77 -4.32
N ALA A 19 14.47 -28.00 -4.83
CA ALA A 19 14.80 -28.27 -6.24
C ALA A 19 13.77 -27.67 -7.21
N GLU A 20 12.49 -27.81 -6.91
CA GLU A 20 11.40 -27.23 -7.70
C GLU A 20 11.45 -25.69 -7.66
N ILE A 21 11.66 -25.11 -6.48
CA ILE A 21 11.83 -23.67 -6.33
C ILE A 21 13.02 -23.16 -7.14
N ALA A 22 14.17 -23.86 -7.12
CA ALA A 22 15.34 -23.49 -7.90
C ALA A 22 15.03 -23.52 -9.41
N GLN A 23 14.41 -24.58 -9.89
CA GLN A 23 14.00 -24.70 -11.29
C GLN A 23 13.05 -23.57 -11.71
N LEU A 24 12.00 -23.31 -10.92
CA LEU A 24 11.04 -22.22 -11.21
C LEU A 24 11.72 -20.84 -11.22
N ARG A 25 12.70 -20.61 -10.36
CA ARG A 25 13.48 -19.36 -10.35
C ARG A 25 14.30 -19.21 -11.62
N ASP A 26 14.94 -20.26 -12.08
CA ASP A 26 15.70 -20.26 -13.33
C ASP A 26 14.79 -20.01 -14.55
N GLU A 27 13.63 -20.65 -14.61
CA GLU A 27 12.64 -20.43 -15.66
C GLU A 27 12.12 -18.98 -15.67
N LEU A 28 11.85 -18.40 -14.49
CA LEU A 28 11.42 -17.00 -14.36
C LEU A 28 12.53 -16.04 -14.77
N ALA A 29 13.79 -16.31 -14.39
CA ALA A 29 14.93 -15.51 -14.81
C ALA A 29 15.10 -15.50 -16.34
N GLN A 30 14.95 -16.66 -17.00
CA GLN A 30 14.98 -16.76 -18.46
C GLN A 30 13.87 -15.96 -19.14
N ARG A 31 12.75 -15.74 -18.47
CA ARG A 31 11.63 -14.90 -18.93
C ARG A 31 11.79 -13.42 -18.59
N GLY A 32 12.94 -13.01 -18.02
CA GLY A 32 13.25 -11.63 -17.69
C GLY A 32 12.88 -11.20 -16.28
N ALA A 33 12.61 -12.14 -15.36
CA ALA A 33 12.44 -11.81 -13.96
C ALA A 33 13.80 -11.47 -13.31
N GLU A 34 13.81 -10.43 -12.49
CA GLU A 34 14.95 -10.02 -11.71
C GLU A 34 14.74 -10.33 -10.22
N PHE A 35 15.74 -10.97 -9.60
CA PHE A 35 15.74 -11.26 -8.18
C PHE A 35 16.54 -10.20 -7.41
N ARG A 36 15.98 -9.74 -6.29
CA ARG A 36 16.54 -8.70 -5.43
C ARG A 36 16.57 -9.18 -3.98
N ASN A 37 17.27 -8.44 -3.10
CA ASN A 37 17.34 -8.73 -1.67
C ASN A 37 17.77 -10.17 -1.38
N ALA A 38 18.92 -10.57 -1.94
CA ALA A 38 19.43 -11.94 -1.86
C ALA A 38 18.40 -13.02 -2.28
N GLY A 39 17.55 -12.67 -3.25
CA GLY A 39 16.54 -13.58 -3.78
C GLY A 39 15.21 -13.57 -3.02
N ALA A 40 15.04 -12.75 -2.00
CA ALA A 40 13.78 -12.64 -1.25
C ALA A 40 12.68 -11.87 -1.98
N SER A 41 13.03 -11.13 -3.05
CA SER A 41 12.08 -10.37 -3.86
C SER A 41 12.28 -10.69 -5.33
N ILE A 42 11.20 -10.73 -6.09
CA ILE A 42 11.20 -10.92 -7.54
C ILE A 42 10.41 -9.80 -8.19
N ARG A 43 10.88 -9.34 -9.34
CA ARG A 43 10.14 -8.42 -10.21
C ARG A 43 10.23 -8.85 -11.67
N MET A 44 9.24 -8.42 -12.45
CA MET A 44 9.26 -8.52 -13.90
C MET A 44 8.80 -7.18 -14.49
N GLY A 45 9.60 -6.60 -15.39
CA GLY A 45 9.32 -5.29 -15.97
C GLY A 45 9.47 -4.14 -14.98
N TRP A 46 8.47 -3.24 -14.94
CA TRP A 46 8.48 -2.05 -14.07
C TRP A 46 8.32 -2.39 -12.59
N ILE A 47 8.96 -1.60 -11.75
CA ILE A 47 8.81 -1.64 -10.30
C ILE A 47 8.72 -0.22 -9.74
N SER A 48 7.79 0.03 -8.83
CA SER A 48 7.63 1.31 -8.15
C SER A 48 8.87 1.72 -7.36
N LYS A 49 9.17 3.02 -7.35
CA LYS A 49 10.24 3.60 -6.51
C LYS A 49 10.03 3.24 -5.04
N ALA A 50 8.78 3.24 -4.58
CA ALA A 50 8.45 2.84 -3.21
C ALA A 50 8.88 1.40 -2.89
N CYS A 51 8.72 0.45 -3.82
CA CYS A 51 9.14 -0.93 -3.64
C CYS A 51 10.68 -1.08 -3.66
N ILE A 52 11.38 -0.23 -4.42
CA ILE A 52 12.84 -0.20 -4.43
C ILE A 52 13.35 0.29 -3.07
N GLU A 53 12.84 1.39 -2.59
CA GLU A 53 13.30 2.07 -1.38
C GLU A 53 12.84 1.36 -0.09
N CYS A 54 11.69 0.69 -0.10
CA CYS A 54 11.16 -0.05 1.05
C CYS A 54 12.11 -1.14 1.57
N THR A 55 12.94 -1.69 0.70
CA THR A 55 13.97 -2.69 1.03
C THR A 55 15.36 -2.08 1.15
N GLY A 56 15.48 -0.75 1.06
CA GLY A 56 16.72 0.01 1.23
C GLY A 56 16.98 0.39 2.69
N ASN A 57 18.02 1.21 2.89
CA ASN A 57 18.46 1.66 4.23
C ASN A 57 17.69 2.89 4.75
N LYS A 58 16.80 3.48 3.94
CA LYS A 58 15.95 4.62 4.32
C LYS A 58 14.59 4.11 4.77
N GLY A 59 14.03 4.66 5.83
CA GLY A 59 12.76 4.23 6.40
C GLY A 59 11.57 4.36 5.44
N SER A 60 10.55 3.55 5.67
CA SER A 60 9.24 3.63 5.03
C SER A 60 8.18 3.61 6.12
N GLU A 61 7.32 4.61 6.15
CA GLU A 61 6.22 4.73 7.11
C GLU A 61 4.87 4.79 6.40
N THR A 62 3.86 4.25 7.04
CA THR A 62 2.49 4.26 6.53
C THR A 62 1.54 4.83 7.58
N PHE A 63 0.70 5.76 7.17
CA PHE A 63 -0.21 6.50 8.02
C PHE A 63 -1.65 6.29 7.58
N SER A 64 -2.59 6.49 8.51
CA SER A 64 -4.01 6.48 8.25
C SER A 64 -4.61 7.82 8.65
N THR A 65 -5.45 8.40 7.78
CA THR A 65 -6.23 9.61 8.14
C THR A 65 -7.58 9.23 8.76
N THR A 66 -8.09 8.04 8.46
CA THR A 66 -9.36 7.53 8.97
C THR A 66 -9.40 6.02 8.91
N PHE A 67 -10.24 5.40 9.75
CA PHE A 67 -10.64 4.00 9.57
C PHE A 67 -12.04 3.85 8.94
N ARG A 68 -12.73 4.96 8.62
CA ARG A 68 -13.96 4.89 7.83
C ARG A 68 -13.70 4.22 6.49
N CYS A 69 -14.56 3.26 6.16
CA CYS A 69 -14.56 2.61 4.86
C CYS A 69 -15.99 2.30 4.46
N HIS A 70 -16.30 2.37 3.17
CA HIS A 70 -17.58 1.94 2.61
C HIS A 70 -17.53 0.50 2.11
N ARG A 71 -16.35 -0.16 2.23
CA ARG A 71 -16.14 -1.55 1.83
C ARG A 71 -16.11 -2.45 3.06
N ASP A 72 -16.68 -3.64 2.92
CA ASP A 72 -16.69 -4.67 3.96
C ASP A 72 -15.85 -5.87 3.49
N CYS A 73 -14.53 -5.71 3.49
CA CYS A 73 -13.61 -6.75 3.04
C CYS A 73 -13.39 -7.77 4.18
N TYR A 74 -13.73 -9.04 3.96
CA TYR A 74 -13.62 -10.12 4.94
C TYR A 74 -12.20 -10.31 5.53
N PHE A 75 -11.17 -9.91 4.78
CA PHE A 75 -9.76 -9.99 5.18
C PHE A 75 -9.23 -8.69 5.82
N CYS A 76 -10.10 -7.66 6.02
CA CYS A 76 -9.66 -6.37 6.53
C CYS A 76 -9.26 -6.48 8.00
N PHE A 77 -8.00 -6.22 8.30
CA PHE A 77 -7.48 -6.26 9.66
C PHE A 77 -7.81 -4.99 10.49
N ASN A 78 -8.31 -3.93 9.86
CA ASN A 78 -8.59 -2.66 10.56
C ASN A 78 -9.61 -2.84 11.69
N HIS A 79 -10.59 -3.73 11.53
CA HIS A 79 -11.60 -4.03 12.57
C HIS A 79 -10.98 -4.59 13.86
N ASN A 80 -9.77 -5.14 13.79
CA ASN A 80 -9.05 -5.69 14.94
C ASN A 80 -8.05 -4.69 15.55
N GLN A 81 -8.02 -3.46 15.06
CA GLN A 81 -7.14 -2.42 15.60
C GLN A 81 -7.70 -1.89 16.91
N GLU A 82 -6.83 -1.63 17.87
CA GLU A 82 -7.16 -0.85 19.05
C GLU A 82 -7.70 0.53 18.63
N ASP A 83 -8.70 1.04 19.35
CA ASP A 83 -9.35 2.31 19.03
C ASP A 83 -10.07 2.37 17.65
N TYR A 84 -10.37 1.22 17.01
CA TYR A 84 -11.02 1.20 15.68
C TYR A 84 -12.25 2.11 15.61
N ASP A 85 -13.23 1.93 16.54
CA ASP A 85 -14.47 2.70 16.58
C ASP A 85 -14.23 4.21 16.76
N LYS A 86 -13.22 4.58 17.53
CA LYS A 86 -12.82 5.97 17.71
C LYS A 86 -12.29 6.53 16.40
N PHE A 87 -11.37 5.85 15.74
CA PHE A 87 -10.76 6.32 14.49
C PHE A 87 -11.71 6.29 13.30
N VAL A 88 -12.77 5.49 13.36
CA VAL A 88 -13.89 5.55 12.40
C VAL A 88 -14.67 6.86 12.57
N ARG A 89 -14.93 7.30 13.81
CA ARG A 89 -15.74 8.50 14.09
C ARG A 89 -14.94 9.80 13.98
N GLU A 90 -13.74 9.83 14.54
CA GLU A 90 -12.98 11.05 14.80
C GLU A 90 -11.81 11.23 13.83
N GLY A 91 -11.45 10.20 13.06
CA GLY A 91 -10.23 10.14 12.27
C GLY A 91 -9.01 9.70 13.09
N CYS A 92 -7.91 9.47 12.41
CA CYS A 92 -6.65 9.05 13.02
C CYS A 92 -5.77 10.26 13.35
N PRO A 93 -4.94 10.22 14.42
CA PRO A 93 -4.05 11.32 14.81
C PRO A 93 -2.79 11.35 13.93
N TRP A 94 -2.96 11.53 12.64
CA TRP A 94 -1.88 11.47 11.65
C TRP A 94 -0.87 12.63 11.77
N GLU A 95 -1.29 13.81 12.26
CA GLU A 95 -0.39 14.94 12.50
C GLU A 95 0.68 14.61 13.54
N GLU A 96 0.26 14.00 14.66
CA GLU A 96 1.18 13.53 15.69
C GLU A 96 2.09 12.42 15.16
N GLY A 97 1.54 11.52 14.31
CA GLY A 97 2.30 10.47 13.64
C GLY A 97 3.40 11.03 12.76
N LEU A 98 3.10 12.02 11.90
CA LEU A 98 4.09 12.69 11.06
C LEU A 98 5.14 13.45 11.87
N ALA A 99 4.74 14.12 12.97
CA ALA A 99 5.66 14.82 13.85
C ALA A 99 6.67 13.84 14.48
N ARG A 100 6.18 12.72 15.04
CA ARG A 100 7.05 11.65 15.59
C ARG A 100 7.98 11.05 14.53
N ALA A 101 7.47 10.85 13.30
CA ALA A 101 8.29 10.36 12.20
C ALA A 101 9.41 11.36 11.86
N ALA A 102 9.15 12.67 11.86
CA ALA A 102 10.15 13.70 11.62
C ALA A 102 11.24 13.74 12.71
N GLU A 103 10.88 13.45 13.94
CA GLU A 103 11.85 13.33 15.04
C GLU A 103 12.69 12.06 14.94
N THR A 104 12.09 10.97 14.48
CA THR A 104 12.75 9.64 14.36
C THR A 104 13.66 9.57 13.14
N TYR A 105 13.19 10.02 12.00
CA TYR A 105 13.89 9.91 10.71
C TYR A 105 14.58 11.22 10.33
N LYS A 106 15.56 11.65 11.12
CA LYS A 106 16.30 12.91 10.90
C LYS A 106 17.00 13.00 9.54
N ASN A 107 17.32 11.86 8.92
CA ASN A 107 17.91 11.77 7.58
C ASN A 107 16.86 11.63 6.48
N GLY A 108 15.59 11.82 6.81
CA GLY A 108 14.44 11.71 5.91
C GLY A 108 13.92 10.28 5.78
N LEU A 109 12.69 10.19 5.28
CA LEU A 109 12.03 8.93 4.88
C LEU A 109 12.19 8.74 3.38
N ALA A 110 12.34 7.49 2.94
CA ALA A 110 12.31 7.15 1.52
C ALA A 110 10.88 7.10 0.97
N VAL A 111 9.95 6.60 1.79
CA VAL A 111 8.56 6.38 1.38
C VAL A 111 7.61 6.77 2.50
N ILE A 112 6.55 7.49 2.12
CA ILE A 112 5.40 7.77 2.98
C ILE A 112 4.16 7.19 2.30
N GLY A 113 3.48 6.27 3.00
CA GLY A 113 2.23 5.66 2.59
C GLY A 113 1.03 6.29 3.29
N LEU A 114 -0.04 6.56 2.55
CA LEU A 114 -1.36 6.88 3.08
C LEU A 114 -2.28 5.68 2.86
N THR A 115 -2.88 5.21 3.92
CA THR A 115 -3.82 4.08 3.94
C THR A 115 -4.91 4.32 4.99
N GLY A 116 -5.45 3.28 5.56
CA GLY A 116 -6.44 3.31 6.64
C GLY A 116 -7.69 2.54 6.26
N GLY A 117 -8.86 3.14 6.44
CA GLY A 117 -10.11 2.70 5.84
C GLY A 117 -10.11 3.01 4.35
N GLU A 118 -10.90 4.01 3.93
CA GLU A 118 -10.83 4.55 2.57
C GLU A 118 -10.43 6.03 2.63
N PRO A 119 -9.20 6.39 2.22
CA PRO A 119 -8.72 7.78 2.28
C PRO A 119 -9.58 8.77 1.50
N LEU A 120 -10.24 8.33 0.41
CA LEU A 120 -11.12 9.19 -0.38
C LEU A 120 -12.41 9.58 0.35
N LEU A 121 -12.82 8.84 1.40
CA LEU A 121 -13.94 9.23 2.27
C LEU A 121 -13.60 10.39 3.22
N SER A 122 -12.32 10.59 3.49
CA SER A 122 -11.79 11.69 4.31
C SER A 122 -10.83 12.52 3.46
N PHE A 123 -11.31 12.96 2.31
CA PHE A 123 -10.50 13.55 1.25
C PHE A 123 -9.71 14.77 1.72
N ASP A 124 -10.37 15.70 2.43
CA ASP A 124 -9.73 16.92 2.94
C ASP A 124 -8.57 16.59 3.90
N ALA A 125 -8.75 15.61 4.79
CA ALA A 125 -7.70 15.13 5.67
C ALA A 125 -6.56 14.46 4.89
N SER A 126 -6.88 13.74 3.82
CA SER A 126 -5.87 13.12 2.94
C SER A 126 -5.03 14.16 2.20
N ILE A 127 -5.66 15.24 1.72
CA ILE A 127 -4.95 16.38 1.10
C ILE A 127 -4.08 17.11 2.13
N ALA A 128 -4.62 17.39 3.32
CA ALA A 128 -3.87 18.02 4.41
C ALA A 128 -2.64 17.18 4.81
N PHE A 129 -2.83 15.85 4.94
CA PHE A 129 -1.75 14.90 5.20
C PHE A 129 -0.65 14.96 4.13
N LEU A 130 -1.01 14.91 2.84
CA LEU A 130 -0.05 14.94 1.74
C LEU A 130 0.74 16.25 1.71
N ASN A 131 0.08 17.39 1.93
CA ASN A 131 0.73 18.69 2.02
C ASN A 131 1.72 18.74 3.19
N ARG A 132 1.30 18.25 4.37
CA ARG A 132 2.17 18.22 5.55
C ARG A 132 3.34 17.25 5.38
N ALA A 133 3.08 16.08 4.78
CA ALA A 133 4.13 15.12 4.45
C ALA A 133 5.15 15.68 3.44
N ARG A 134 4.70 16.50 2.48
CA ARG A 134 5.60 17.19 1.54
C ARG A 134 6.48 18.22 2.21
N GLU A 135 5.96 18.95 3.20
CA GLU A 135 6.73 19.93 3.98
C GLU A 135 7.82 19.26 4.83
N LEU A 136 7.44 18.22 5.56
CA LEU A 136 8.36 17.54 6.50
C LEU A 136 9.36 16.61 5.79
N PHE A 137 8.95 15.99 4.68
CA PHE A 137 9.72 15.00 3.95
C PHE A 137 9.65 15.25 2.44
N PRO A 138 10.26 16.34 1.93
CA PRO A 138 10.15 16.73 0.52
C PRO A 138 10.62 15.65 -0.44
N GLU A 139 11.66 14.89 -0.08
CA GLU A 139 12.27 13.86 -0.91
C GLU A 139 11.56 12.49 -0.82
N ALA A 140 10.67 12.31 0.16
CA ALA A 140 9.98 11.03 0.32
C ALA A 140 9.01 10.78 -0.83
N HIS A 141 9.02 9.57 -1.36
CA HIS A 141 8.02 9.10 -2.32
C HIS A 141 6.67 8.90 -1.63
N LYS A 142 5.66 9.63 -2.06
CA LYS A 142 4.33 9.64 -1.47
C LYS A 142 3.40 8.73 -2.26
N ARG A 143 2.85 7.73 -1.58
CA ARG A 143 1.91 6.78 -2.18
C ARG A 143 0.61 6.70 -1.37
N MET A 144 -0.48 6.34 -2.04
CA MET A 144 -1.79 6.13 -1.41
C MET A 144 -2.36 4.77 -1.81
N TYR A 145 -3.06 4.13 -0.87
CA TYR A 145 -3.86 2.94 -1.13
C TYR A 145 -5.34 3.30 -1.06
N THR A 146 -6.13 2.83 -2.02
CA THR A 146 -7.56 3.10 -2.12
C THR A 146 -8.31 1.95 -2.77
N SER A 147 -9.61 1.83 -2.51
CA SER A 147 -10.51 1.01 -3.33
C SER A 147 -10.73 1.60 -4.72
N GLY A 148 -10.57 2.92 -4.84
CA GLY A 148 -10.58 3.66 -6.10
C GLY A 148 -11.95 4.01 -6.66
N ASP A 149 -13.00 3.28 -6.30
CA ASP A 149 -14.35 3.43 -6.84
C ASP A 149 -15.05 4.78 -6.52
N LEU A 150 -14.44 5.57 -5.64
CA LEU A 150 -14.86 6.95 -5.30
C LEU A 150 -14.04 8.03 -6.02
N LEU A 151 -12.98 7.66 -6.75
CA LEU A 151 -12.07 8.63 -7.35
C LEU A 151 -12.75 9.42 -8.47
N THR A 152 -12.76 10.75 -8.33
CA THR A 152 -13.20 11.68 -9.36
C THR A 152 -12.01 12.36 -10.04
N GLU A 153 -12.22 13.02 -11.16
CA GLU A 153 -11.19 13.77 -11.87
C GLU A 153 -10.62 14.92 -11.02
N ASP A 154 -11.49 15.65 -10.33
CA ASP A 154 -11.08 16.74 -9.43
C ASP A 154 -10.24 16.23 -8.26
N MET A 155 -10.62 15.08 -7.69
CA MET A 155 -9.83 14.42 -6.66
C MET A 155 -8.44 14.01 -7.19
N ALA A 156 -8.37 13.41 -8.39
CA ALA A 156 -7.11 12.99 -8.99
C ALA A 156 -6.16 14.19 -9.23
N ARG A 157 -6.71 15.32 -9.69
CA ARG A 157 -5.95 16.57 -9.85
C ARG A 157 -5.45 17.10 -8.51
N ALA A 158 -6.33 17.17 -7.51
CA ALA A 158 -5.97 17.68 -6.19
C ALA A 158 -4.90 16.79 -5.49
N LEU A 159 -4.98 15.46 -5.63
CA LEU A 159 -3.96 14.52 -5.14
C LEU A 159 -2.61 14.76 -5.81
N ARG A 160 -2.57 14.93 -7.13
CA ARG A 160 -1.37 15.31 -7.86
C ARG A 160 -0.77 16.61 -7.33
N ASP A 161 -1.60 17.64 -7.20
CA ASP A 161 -1.17 18.98 -6.78
C ASP A 161 -0.68 19.00 -5.31
N ALA A 162 -1.25 18.11 -4.47
CA ALA A 162 -0.75 17.85 -3.12
C ALA A 162 0.57 17.05 -3.09
N GLY A 163 1.03 16.54 -4.25
CA GLY A 163 2.31 15.85 -4.38
C GLY A 163 2.24 14.34 -4.26
N LEU A 164 1.07 13.72 -4.45
CA LEU A 164 0.96 12.26 -4.58
C LEU A 164 1.70 11.78 -5.85
N GLN A 165 2.56 10.79 -5.70
CA GLN A 165 3.40 10.26 -6.77
C GLN A 165 2.97 8.86 -7.21
N GLU A 166 2.32 8.11 -6.33
CA GLU A 166 1.87 6.75 -6.60
C GLU A 166 0.49 6.51 -5.98
N ILE A 167 -0.42 5.90 -6.74
CA ILE A 167 -1.71 5.44 -6.25
C ILE A 167 -1.86 3.95 -6.51
N ARG A 168 -2.25 3.20 -5.49
CA ARG A 168 -2.45 1.76 -5.54
C ARG A 168 -3.90 1.41 -5.32
N PHE A 169 -4.45 0.67 -6.25
CA PHE A 169 -5.84 0.23 -6.22
C PHE A 169 -5.97 -1.16 -5.64
N SER A 170 -6.95 -1.31 -4.77
CA SER A 170 -7.34 -2.61 -4.22
C SER A 170 -8.36 -3.28 -5.14
N VAL A 171 -7.88 -3.97 -6.17
CA VAL A 171 -8.73 -4.75 -7.07
C VAL A 171 -9.08 -6.08 -6.40
N LYS A 172 -10.36 -6.42 -6.37
CA LYS A 172 -10.88 -7.63 -5.73
C LYS A 172 -11.68 -8.43 -6.74
N ASP A 173 -11.31 -9.68 -6.92
CA ASP A 173 -11.95 -10.63 -7.85
C ASP A 173 -13.37 -11.05 -7.41
N PHE A 174 -13.67 -10.94 -6.11
CA PHE A 174 -15.00 -11.22 -5.56
C PHE A 174 -15.97 -10.01 -5.60
N ASP A 175 -15.49 -8.83 -6.02
CA ASP A 175 -16.38 -7.67 -6.24
C ASP A 175 -17.32 -7.96 -7.42
N PRO A 176 -18.59 -7.49 -7.38
CA PRO A 176 -19.47 -7.54 -8.53
C PRO A 176 -18.86 -6.83 -9.74
N GLU A 177 -19.08 -7.37 -10.94
CA GLU A 177 -18.52 -6.85 -12.20
C GLU A 177 -18.66 -5.32 -12.36
N PRO A 178 -19.81 -4.67 -12.09
CA PRO A 178 -19.92 -3.21 -12.18
C PRO A 178 -18.99 -2.46 -11.22
N MET A 179 -18.61 -3.08 -10.11
CA MET A 179 -17.67 -2.50 -9.14
C MET A 179 -16.24 -2.64 -9.65
N GLN A 180 -15.89 -3.81 -10.21
CA GLN A 180 -14.58 -4.03 -10.82
C GLN A 180 -14.35 -3.03 -11.97
N GLU A 181 -15.35 -2.82 -12.84
CA GLU A 181 -15.27 -1.84 -13.92
C GLU A 181 -15.03 -0.42 -13.41
N ARG A 182 -15.73 0.00 -12.34
CA ARG A 182 -15.49 1.33 -11.71
C ARG A 182 -14.06 1.48 -11.22
N VAL A 183 -13.48 0.43 -10.61
CA VAL A 183 -12.09 0.46 -10.16
C VAL A 183 -11.13 0.56 -11.36
N LEU A 184 -11.37 -0.18 -12.43
CA LEU A 184 -10.56 -0.11 -13.65
C LEU A 184 -10.65 1.26 -14.32
N ASP A 185 -11.84 1.88 -14.35
CA ASP A 185 -12.02 3.24 -14.88
C ASP A 185 -11.31 4.27 -14.01
N ALA A 186 -11.35 4.11 -12.68
CA ALA A 186 -10.60 4.94 -11.76
C ALA A 186 -9.08 4.80 -11.96
N MET A 187 -8.57 3.61 -12.26
CA MET A 187 -7.17 3.40 -12.61
C MET A 187 -6.80 4.13 -13.92
N ARG A 188 -7.64 4.02 -14.95
CA ARG A 188 -7.46 4.76 -16.21
C ARG A 188 -7.48 6.28 -16.00
N LEU A 189 -8.39 6.75 -15.13
CA LEU A 189 -8.48 8.14 -14.73
C LEU A 189 -7.21 8.60 -14.00
N ALA A 190 -6.81 7.86 -12.95
CA ALA A 190 -5.62 8.17 -12.16
C ALA A 190 -4.36 8.26 -13.03
N LYS A 191 -4.19 7.36 -14.00
CA LYS A 191 -3.05 7.31 -14.92
C LYS A 191 -2.83 8.61 -15.71
N ARG A 192 -3.87 9.44 -15.85
CA ARG A 192 -3.74 10.74 -16.53
C ARG A 192 -3.11 11.83 -15.67
N TYR A 193 -3.11 11.66 -14.34
CA TYR A 193 -2.73 12.69 -13.38
C TYR A 193 -1.62 12.27 -12.43
N ILE A 194 -1.58 11.00 -12.02
CA ILE A 194 -0.62 10.46 -11.06
C ILE A 194 0.46 9.70 -11.84
N PRO A 195 1.75 9.94 -11.58
CA PRO A 195 2.84 9.32 -12.32
C PRO A 195 2.81 7.78 -12.30
N ASP A 196 2.61 7.21 -11.12
CA ASP A 196 2.65 5.77 -10.89
C ASP A 196 1.28 5.24 -10.44
N VAL A 197 0.71 4.32 -11.25
CA VAL A 197 -0.61 3.70 -11.01
C VAL A 197 -0.49 2.19 -11.12
#